data_0c070c56f27e949d91a31640fc3b5150
#
_entry.id   0c070c56f27e949d91a31640fc3b5150
#
_cell.length_a   1.000
_cell.length_b   1.000
_cell.length_c   1.000
_cell.angle_alpha   90.00
_cell.angle_beta   90.00
_cell.angle_gamma   90.00
#
_symmetry.space_group_name_H-M   'P 1'
#
loop_
_entity.id
_entity.type
_entity.pdbx_description
1 polymer ?
#
loop_
_entity_poly.entity_id
_entity_poly.type
_entity_poly.pdbx_seq_one_letter_code
_entity_poly.pdbx_strand_id
1 'polypeptide(L)'
;MNWSFQLYSARNFLPWTGVLATLGKLGYTQVEGFGGVYDDPKAFRAELDKNGLAMPTGHFSIDALEKDFDGVRKTAEALDIKLLICPYLLAEQRPTDAAGWRGFGERLAKVGEVAAKAGYGFAWHNHDFEFKALADGSVPQDHILSSAPGIGWEMDLAWVVRGGADPLPWIEKHGKRIVAVHVKDIAKPGEGLDEDGWSDVGHGTIDWAGLIKLLRAKSATKYFVMEQDNPNDIERFARRSIASVKSY
;
A
#
# COMPACT_ATOMS: atom_id res chain seq x y z
N MET A 1 0.85 13.56 -13.30
CA MET A 1 0.84 12.22 -12.67
C MET A 1 -0.26 12.20 -11.63
N ASN A 2 -0.96 11.09 -11.49
CA ASN A 2 -1.96 10.93 -10.44
C ASN A 2 -1.25 10.49 -9.16
N TRP A 3 -1.38 11.27 -8.10
CA TRP A 3 -0.86 10.94 -6.79
C TRP A 3 -2.02 10.46 -5.92
N SER A 4 -1.83 9.33 -5.27
CA SER A 4 -2.78 8.71 -4.37
C SER A 4 -2.40 8.94 -2.91
N PHE A 5 -3.37 8.84 -2.02
CA PHE A 5 -3.19 8.97 -0.58
C PHE A 5 -3.86 7.79 0.14
N GLN A 6 -3.11 7.06 0.97
CA GLN A 6 -3.68 5.97 1.76
C GLN A 6 -4.52 6.53 2.91
N LEU A 7 -5.81 6.23 2.89
CA LEU A 7 -6.76 6.77 3.89
C LEU A 7 -6.52 6.23 5.31
N TYR A 8 -5.83 5.09 5.44
CA TYR A 8 -5.42 4.60 6.76
C TYR A 8 -4.59 5.61 7.55
N SER A 9 -3.77 6.42 6.87
CA SER A 9 -3.01 7.52 7.48
C SER A 9 -3.90 8.53 8.19
N ALA A 10 -5.14 8.70 7.71
CA ALA A 10 -6.09 9.68 8.25
C ALA A 10 -7.13 9.10 9.21
N ARG A 11 -7.03 7.83 9.60
CA ARG A 11 -8.04 7.12 10.40
C ARG A 11 -8.40 7.78 11.73
N ASN A 12 -7.48 8.58 12.27
CA ASN A 12 -7.64 9.29 13.55
C ASN A 12 -8.14 10.73 13.39
N PHE A 13 -8.41 11.21 12.15
CA PHE A 13 -8.73 12.61 11.84
C PHE A 13 -10.15 12.81 11.27
N LEU A 14 -11.11 12.11 11.82
CA LEU A 14 -12.51 12.20 11.39
C LEU A 14 -13.12 13.60 11.62
N PRO A 15 -14.12 14.00 10.84
CA PRO A 15 -14.87 13.20 9.85
C PRO A 15 -14.19 13.13 8.48
N TRP A 16 -14.46 12.06 7.75
CA TRP A 16 -13.90 11.81 6.39
C TRP A 16 -14.17 12.96 5.41
N THR A 17 -15.32 13.63 5.49
CA THR A 17 -15.67 14.78 4.63
C THR A 17 -14.59 15.88 4.68
N GLY A 18 -14.05 16.17 5.87
CA GLY A 18 -12.97 17.14 6.06
C GLY A 18 -11.65 16.67 5.45
N VAL A 19 -11.31 15.40 5.67
CA VAL A 19 -10.08 14.77 5.13
C VAL A 19 -10.11 14.80 3.60
N LEU A 20 -11.19 14.31 2.98
CA LEU A 20 -11.32 14.26 1.52
C LEU A 20 -11.30 15.66 0.89
N ALA A 21 -11.98 16.63 1.51
CA ALA A 21 -11.94 18.02 1.04
C ALA A 21 -10.52 18.60 1.09
N THR A 22 -9.75 18.31 2.14
CA THR A 22 -8.35 18.72 2.25
C THR A 22 -7.47 18.08 1.18
N LEU A 23 -7.60 16.77 0.97
CA LEU A 23 -6.83 16.05 -0.06
C LEU A 23 -7.10 16.59 -1.46
N GLY A 24 -8.38 16.79 -1.83
CA GLY A 24 -8.75 17.38 -3.12
C GLY A 24 -8.17 18.78 -3.32
N LYS A 25 -8.26 19.66 -2.30
CA LYS A 25 -7.67 21.02 -2.34
C LYS A 25 -6.15 21.01 -2.50
N LEU A 26 -5.45 20.04 -1.91
CA LEU A 26 -4.01 19.89 -2.03
C LEU A 26 -3.57 19.34 -3.40
N GLY A 27 -4.54 18.84 -4.18
CA GLY A 27 -4.32 18.35 -5.54
C GLY A 27 -3.93 16.89 -5.61
N TYR A 28 -4.33 16.07 -4.61
CA TYR A 28 -4.47 14.64 -4.81
C TYR A 28 -5.62 14.39 -5.79
N THR A 29 -5.48 13.37 -6.60
CA THR A 29 -6.52 12.95 -7.55
C THR A 29 -7.04 11.55 -7.25
N GLN A 30 -6.34 10.85 -6.38
CA GLN A 30 -6.66 9.48 -6.00
C GLN A 30 -6.48 9.27 -4.50
N VAL A 31 -7.20 8.29 -3.97
CA VAL A 31 -7.00 7.76 -2.63
C VAL A 31 -6.96 6.24 -2.70
N GLU A 32 -6.38 5.62 -1.69
CA GLU A 32 -6.44 4.19 -1.47
C GLU A 32 -7.31 3.89 -0.26
N GLY A 33 -8.25 2.94 -0.44
CA GLY A 33 -9.22 2.58 0.58
C GLY A 33 -8.68 1.51 1.54
N PHE A 34 -9.31 1.44 2.71
CA PHE A 34 -9.11 0.38 3.70
C PHE A 34 -10.42 0.09 4.43
N GLY A 35 -10.48 -0.98 5.24
CA GLY A 35 -11.69 -1.44 5.91
C GLY A 35 -12.50 -0.37 6.66
N GLY A 36 -11.84 0.67 7.18
CA GLY A 36 -12.50 1.75 7.92
C GLY A 36 -13.35 2.72 7.07
N VAL A 37 -13.40 2.55 5.75
CA VAL A 37 -14.20 3.40 4.83
C VAL A 37 -15.20 2.59 4.00
N TYR A 38 -15.41 1.31 4.32
CA TYR A 38 -16.24 0.41 3.52
C TYR A 38 -17.65 0.16 4.08
N ASP A 39 -18.06 0.80 5.18
CA ASP A 39 -19.37 0.59 5.80
C ASP A 39 -20.53 1.02 4.89
N ASP A 40 -20.40 2.17 4.20
CA ASP A 40 -21.34 2.62 3.18
C ASP A 40 -20.57 3.06 1.92
N PRO A 41 -20.20 2.11 1.04
CA PRO A 41 -19.37 2.40 -0.12
C PRO A 41 -20.01 3.39 -1.10
N LYS A 42 -21.35 3.41 -1.21
CA LYS A 42 -22.04 4.34 -2.10
C LYS A 42 -22.02 5.78 -1.58
N ALA A 43 -22.27 5.97 -0.30
CA ALA A 43 -22.17 7.29 0.32
C ALA A 43 -20.72 7.80 0.28
N PHE A 44 -19.73 6.91 0.54
CA PHE A 44 -18.32 7.26 0.47
C PHE A 44 -17.89 7.64 -0.96
N ARG A 45 -18.38 6.90 -1.98
CA ARG A 45 -18.16 7.24 -3.39
C ARG A 45 -18.68 8.62 -3.74
N ALA A 46 -19.90 8.95 -3.32
CA ALA A 46 -20.47 10.28 -3.57
C ALA A 46 -19.63 11.40 -2.93
N GLU A 47 -19.01 11.13 -1.79
CA GLU A 47 -18.12 12.09 -1.13
C GLU A 47 -16.77 12.21 -1.85
N LEU A 48 -16.21 11.11 -2.39
CA LEU A 48 -15.03 11.15 -3.27
C LEU A 48 -15.30 12.01 -4.51
N ASP A 49 -16.43 11.79 -5.18
CA ASP A 49 -16.80 12.50 -6.41
C ASP A 49 -16.92 14.02 -6.18
N LYS A 50 -17.51 14.46 -5.05
CA LYS A 50 -17.57 15.89 -4.67
C LYS A 50 -16.20 16.55 -4.55
N ASN A 51 -15.16 15.78 -4.20
CA ASN A 51 -13.82 16.28 -3.97
C ASN A 51 -12.87 15.97 -5.15
N GLY A 52 -13.39 15.44 -6.27
CA GLY A 52 -12.61 15.13 -7.47
C GLY A 52 -11.59 14.00 -7.24
N LEU A 53 -11.90 13.06 -6.32
CA LEU A 53 -11.04 11.95 -5.95
C LEU A 53 -11.56 10.63 -6.53
N ALA A 54 -10.67 9.79 -7.04
CA ALA A 54 -10.95 8.40 -7.41
C ALA A 54 -10.33 7.44 -6.39
N MET A 55 -10.87 6.22 -6.26
CA MET A 55 -10.31 5.17 -5.40
C MET A 55 -9.95 3.93 -6.25
N PRO A 56 -8.85 3.97 -7.01
CA PRO A 56 -8.50 2.86 -7.90
C PRO A 56 -7.92 1.64 -7.18
N THR A 57 -7.46 1.80 -5.94
CA THR A 57 -6.84 0.75 -5.12
C THR A 57 -7.51 0.67 -3.75
N GLY A 58 -7.52 -0.53 -3.16
CA GLY A 58 -8.11 -0.72 -1.85
C GLY A 58 -7.61 -1.96 -1.14
N HIS A 59 -7.42 -1.83 0.17
CA HIS A 59 -6.94 -2.86 1.08
C HIS A 59 -8.09 -3.70 1.62
N PHE A 60 -7.97 -5.02 1.47
CA PHE A 60 -8.91 -6.02 1.98
C PHE A 60 -8.15 -7.11 2.73
N SER A 61 -8.62 -7.49 3.92
CA SER A 61 -7.99 -8.56 4.68
C SER A 61 -8.02 -9.88 3.92
N ILE A 62 -7.03 -10.75 4.18
CA ILE A 62 -7.00 -12.10 3.59
C ILE A 62 -8.29 -12.87 3.90
N ASP A 63 -8.82 -12.69 5.10
CA ASP A 63 -10.06 -13.34 5.53
C ASP A 63 -11.26 -12.90 4.71
N ALA A 64 -11.40 -11.59 4.42
CA ALA A 64 -12.47 -11.09 3.56
C ALA A 64 -12.33 -11.62 2.13
N LEU A 65 -11.11 -11.59 1.59
CA LEU A 65 -10.80 -12.07 0.24
C LEU A 65 -11.06 -13.56 0.05
N GLU A 66 -10.81 -14.40 1.07
CA GLU A 66 -11.01 -15.84 1.01
C GLU A 66 -12.45 -16.26 1.36
N LYS A 67 -13.09 -15.59 2.32
CA LYS A 67 -14.36 -16.04 2.92
C LYS A 67 -15.58 -15.30 2.42
N ASP A 68 -15.42 -14.05 1.94
CA ASP A 68 -16.53 -13.19 1.44
C ASP A 68 -16.09 -12.36 0.23
N PHE A 69 -15.61 -13.01 -0.79
CA PHE A 69 -15.20 -12.33 -2.03
C PHE A 69 -16.35 -11.55 -2.69
N ASP A 70 -17.59 -12.02 -2.56
CA ASP A 70 -18.78 -11.30 -3.08
C ASP A 70 -18.99 -9.96 -2.37
N GLY A 71 -18.77 -9.88 -1.06
CA GLY A 71 -18.80 -8.64 -0.30
C GLY A 71 -17.67 -7.69 -0.75
N VAL A 72 -16.45 -8.21 -0.89
CA VAL A 72 -15.30 -7.46 -1.44
C VAL A 72 -15.63 -6.90 -2.83
N ARG A 73 -16.19 -7.73 -3.73
CA ARG A 73 -16.56 -7.33 -5.09
C ARG A 73 -17.60 -6.22 -5.10
N LYS A 74 -18.65 -6.32 -4.28
CA LYS A 74 -19.70 -5.28 -4.17
C LYS A 74 -19.12 -3.94 -3.69
N THR A 75 -18.23 -3.97 -2.71
CA THR A 75 -17.51 -2.78 -2.23
C THR A 75 -16.64 -2.19 -3.33
N ALA A 76 -15.85 -3.04 -4.01
CA ALA A 76 -14.98 -2.62 -5.09
C ALA A 76 -15.74 -2.02 -6.28
N GLU A 77 -16.89 -2.61 -6.66
CA GLU A 77 -17.79 -2.07 -7.69
C GLU A 77 -18.32 -0.69 -7.30
N ALA A 78 -18.82 -0.54 -6.08
CA ALA A 78 -19.41 0.72 -5.61
C ALA A 78 -18.39 1.86 -5.55
N LEU A 79 -17.14 1.56 -5.20
CA LEU A 79 -16.04 2.53 -5.07
C LEU A 79 -15.19 2.67 -6.35
N ASP A 80 -15.46 1.87 -7.38
CA ASP A 80 -14.71 1.80 -8.64
C ASP A 80 -13.23 1.37 -8.45
N ILE A 81 -12.97 0.50 -7.46
CA ILE A 81 -11.64 -0.08 -7.22
C ILE A 81 -11.27 -1.01 -8.39
N LYS A 82 -10.03 -0.95 -8.83
CA LYS A 82 -9.49 -1.76 -9.93
C LYS A 82 -8.42 -2.75 -9.46
N LEU A 83 -7.73 -2.44 -8.38
CA LEU A 83 -6.69 -3.26 -7.77
C LEU A 83 -7.08 -3.58 -6.33
N LEU A 84 -7.33 -4.84 -6.06
CA LEU A 84 -7.52 -5.37 -4.70
C LEU A 84 -6.16 -5.67 -4.10
N ILE A 85 -5.92 -5.25 -2.87
CA ILE A 85 -4.64 -5.43 -2.21
C ILE A 85 -4.86 -6.14 -0.88
N CYS A 86 -4.12 -7.23 -0.62
CA CYS A 86 -4.03 -7.84 0.69
C CYS A 86 -2.91 -7.13 1.48
N PRO A 87 -3.25 -6.33 2.53
CA PRO A 87 -2.27 -5.41 3.11
C PRO A 87 -1.43 -6.04 4.22
N TYR A 88 -1.88 -7.14 4.83
CA TYR A 88 -1.30 -7.54 6.10
C TYR A 88 -1.64 -8.99 6.46
N LEU A 89 -0.73 -9.63 7.20
CA LEU A 89 -0.97 -10.90 7.87
C LEU A 89 -0.79 -10.70 9.38
N LEU A 90 -1.82 -11.03 10.15
CA LEU A 90 -1.79 -10.89 11.60
C LEU A 90 -0.63 -11.69 12.21
N ALA A 91 -0.05 -11.22 13.29
CA ALA A 91 1.17 -11.80 13.87
C ALA A 91 1.00 -13.30 14.20
N GLU A 92 -0.16 -13.67 14.72
CA GLU A 92 -0.51 -15.06 15.07
C GLU A 92 -0.73 -15.97 13.85
N GLN A 93 -0.90 -15.39 12.68
CA GLN A 93 -1.08 -16.12 11.42
C GLN A 93 0.22 -16.26 10.62
N ARG A 94 1.31 -15.60 11.06
CA ARG A 94 2.58 -15.58 10.34
C ARG A 94 3.30 -16.91 10.48
N PRO A 95 3.64 -17.57 9.37
CA PRO A 95 4.47 -18.76 9.39
C PRO A 95 5.86 -18.47 9.95
N THR A 96 6.46 -19.50 10.56
CA THR A 96 7.80 -19.41 11.12
C THR A 96 8.89 -20.02 10.26
N ASP A 97 8.50 -20.65 9.13
CA ASP A 97 9.41 -21.32 8.21
C ASP A 97 9.08 -21.08 6.74
N ALA A 98 10.00 -21.45 5.87
CA ALA A 98 9.90 -21.29 4.43
C ALA A 98 8.70 -22.04 3.82
N ALA A 99 8.34 -23.21 4.34
CA ALA A 99 7.22 -24.00 3.82
C ALA A 99 5.87 -23.30 4.09
N GLY A 100 5.69 -22.79 5.30
CA GLY A 100 4.49 -22.03 5.66
C GLY A 100 4.35 -20.74 4.85
N TRP A 101 5.44 -20.00 4.60
CA TRP A 101 5.40 -18.81 3.76
C TRP A 101 5.11 -19.11 2.28
N ARG A 102 5.58 -20.25 1.74
CA ARG A 102 5.15 -20.74 0.43
C ARG A 102 3.65 -21.04 0.43
N GLY A 103 3.16 -21.74 1.47
CA GLY A 103 1.72 -22.01 1.61
C GLY A 103 0.88 -20.73 1.67
N PHE A 104 1.37 -19.67 2.33
CA PHE A 104 0.71 -18.37 2.30
C PHE A 104 0.73 -17.76 0.89
N GLY A 105 1.84 -17.82 0.17
CA GLY A 105 1.92 -17.39 -1.22
C GLY A 105 0.91 -18.12 -2.13
N GLU A 106 0.75 -19.44 -1.94
CA GLU A 106 -0.25 -20.22 -2.68
C GLU A 106 -1.70 -19.79 -2.37
N ARG A 107 -1.99 -19.39 -1.13
CA ARG A 107 -3.29 -18.80 -0.77
C ARG A 107 -3.51 -17.48 -1.53
N LEU A 108 -2.52 -16.58 -1.54
CA LEU A 108 -2.59 -15.34 -2.30
C LEU A 108 -2.75 -15.58 -3.81
N ALA A 109 -2.10 -16.62 -4.37
CA ALA A 109 -2.27 -16.99 -5.76
C ALA A 109 -3.72 -17.38 -6.08
N LYS A 110 -4.37 -18.18 -5.22
CA LYS A 110 -5.79 -18.56 -5.37
C LYS A 110 -6.71 -17.34 -5.32
N VAL A 111 -6.48 -16.42 -4.39
CA VAL A 111 -7.23 -15.14 -4.33
C VAL A 111 -7.02 -14.36 -5.63
N GLY A 112 -5.77 -14.27 -6.12
CA GLY A 112 -5.45 -13.59 -7.36
C GLY A 112 -6.18 -14.17 -8.58
N GLU A 113 -6.33 -15.50 -8.65
CA GLU A 113 -7.11 -16.17 -9.72
C GLU A 113 -8.60 -15.81 -9.65
N VAL A 114 -9.18 -15.76 -8.44
CA VAL A 114 -10.58 -15.36 -8.23
C VAL A 114 -10.78 -13.89 -8.61
N ALA A 115 -9.89 -13.02 -8.17
CA ALA A 115 -9.90 -11.59 -8.50
C ALA A 115 -9.81 -11.37 -10.02
N ALA A 116 -8.89 -12.05 -10.70
CA ALA A 116 -8.70 -11.94 -12.15
C ALA A 116 -9.96 -12.42 -12.93
N LYS A 117 -10.58 -13.52 -12.53
CA LYS A 117 -11.85 -13.99 -13.12
C LYS A 117 -12.99 -12.97 -12.95
N ALA A 118 -12.96 -12.20 -11.89
CA ALA A 118 -13.93 -11.13 -11.63
C ALA A 118 -13.53 -9.77 -12.27
N GLY A 119 -12.40 -9.71 -12.99
CA GLY A 119 -11.96 -8.52 -13.71
C GLY A 119 -11.11 -7.54 -12.88
N TYR A 120 -10.60 -7.95 -11.73
CA TYR A 120 -9.75 -7.15 -10.85
C TYR A 120 -8.28 -7.54 -10.93
N GLY A 121 -7.39 -6.55 -10.78
CA GLY A 121 -6.01 -6.81 -10.38
C GLY A 121 -5.95 -7.25 -8.92
N PHE A 122 -4.91 -8.00 -8.56
CA PHE A 122 -4.65 -8.38 -7.18
C PHE A 122 -3.18 -8.23 -6.84
N ALA A 123 -2.86 -7.70 -5.64
CA ALA A 123 -1.50 -7.52 -5.15
C ALA A 123 -1.38 -7.86 -3.66
N TRP A 124 -0.16 -8.24 -3.26
CA TRP A 124 0.30 -8.30 -1.88
C TRP A 124 1.00 -7.01 -1.52
N HIS A 125 0.79 -6.50 -0.30
CA HIS A 125 1.54 -5.38 0.29
C HIS A 125 2.42 -5.87 1.42
N ASN A 126 3.68 -5.42 1.44
CA ASN A 126 4.66 -5.84 2.44
C ASN A 126 4.81 -4.87 3.61
N HIS A 127 5.23 -5.45 4.73
CA HIS A 127 5.76 -4.75 5.90
C HIS A 127 7.24 -5.12 6.12
N ASP A 128 7.75 -4.95 7.34
CA ASP A 128 9.13 -5.25 7.70
C ASP A 128 9.39 -6.76 7.92
N PHE A 129 8.37 -7.49 8.38
CA PHE A 129 8.53 -8.88 8.81
C PHE A 129 8.81 -9.84 7.64
N GLU A 130 8.44 -9.49 6.42
CA GLU A 130 8.74 -10.30 5.25
C GLU A 130 10.20 -10.22 4.81
N PHE A 131 10.96 -9.26 5.34
CA PHE A 131 12.38 -9.08 5.04
C PHE A 131 13.30 -9.57 6.16
N LYS A 132 12.74 -10.05 7.28
CA LYS A 132 13.51 -10.67 8.37
C LYS A 132 13.85 -12.10 8.01
N ALA A 133 15.15 -12.44 8.11
CA ALA A 133 15.62 -13.79 7.78
C ALA A 133 14.97 -14.87 8.66
N LEU A 134 14.55 -15.94 8.02
CA LEU A 134 14.12 -17.18 8.67
C LEU A 134 15.33 -17.95 9.21
N ALA A 135 15.08 -19.03 9.96
CA ALA A 135 16.14 -19.85 10.55
C ALA A 135 17.10 -20.47 9.49
N ASP A 136 16.64 -20.66 8.26
CA ASP A 136 17.44 -21.15 7.12
C ASP A 136 18.16 -20.03 6.34
N GLY A 137 18.02 -18.78 6.79
CA GLY A 137 18.61 -17.61 6.14
C GLY A 137 17.82 -17.04 4.96
N SER A 138 16.75 -17.70 4.53
CA SER A 138 15.84 -17.18 3.51
C SER A 138 14.91 -16.10 4.06
N VAL A 139 14.22 -15.34 3.18
CA VAL A 139 13.28 -14.30 3.61
C VAL A 139 11.85 -14.59 3.12
N PRO A 140 10.84 -14.31 3.96
CA PRO A 140 9.44 -14.55 3.64
C PRO A 140 8.98 -13.99 2.30
N GLN A 141 9.39 -12.77 1.96
CA GLN A 141 8.97 -12.12 0.72
C GLN A 141 9.35 -12.90 -0.55
N ASP A 142 10.54 -13.53 -0.58
CA ASP A 142 10.92 -14.39 -1.70
C ASP A 142 10.01 -15.63 -1.82
N HIS A 143 9.63 -16.23 -0.69
CA HIS A 143 8.72 -17.39 -0.67
C HIS A 143 7.31 -17.01 -1.14
N ILE A 144 6.77 -15.89 -0.66
CA ILE A 144 5.46 -15.36 -1.09
C ILE A 144 5.47 -15.13 -2.60
N LEU A 145 6.44 -14.36 -3.10
CA LEU A 145 6.48 -13.99 -4.50
C LEU A 145 6.75 -15.19 -5.41
N SER A 146 7.58 -16.15 -5.01
CA SER A 146 7.86 -17.33 -5.83
C SER A 146 6.66 -18.27 -5.93
N SER A 147 5.85 -18.39 -4.87
CA SER A 147 4.68 -19.27 -4.84
C SER A 147 3.41 -18.62 -5.42
N ALA A 148 3.43 -17.32 -5.67
CA ALA A 148 2.33 -16.57 -6.26
C ALA A 148 2.79 -15.80 -7.52
N PRO A 149 3.22 -16.44 -8.60
CA PRO A 149 3.82 -15.75 -9.75
C PRO A 149 2.86 -14.83 -10.51
N GLY A 150 1.55 -15.06 -10.40
CA GLY A 150 0.50 -14.31 -11.10
C GLY A 150 0.00 -13.06 -10.40
N ILE A 151 0.39 -12.79 -9.12
CA ILE A 151 -0.07 -11.61 -8.39
C ILE A 151 0.89 -10.42 -8.55
N GLY A 152 0.34 -9.20 -8.43
CA GLY A 152 1.12 -7.98 -8.29
C GLY A 152 1.76 -7.83 -6.91
N TRP A 153 2.60 -6.83 -6.80
CA TRP A 153 3.17 -6.38 -5.53
C TRP A 153 2.92 -4.87 -5.37
N GLU A 154 2.28 -4.49 -4.28
CA GLU A 154 2.32 -3.13 -3.78
C GLU A 154 3.51 -3.03 -2.83
N MET A 155 4.60 -2.45 -3.34
CA MET A 155 5.85 -2.37 -2.59
C MET A 155 5.84 -1.16 -1.65
N ASP A 156 5.93 -1.39 -0.34
CA ASP A 156 6.29 -0.35 0.61
C ASP A 156 7.81 -0.36 0.82
N LEU A 157 8.48 0.63 0.24
CA LEU A 157 9.94 0.71 0.28
C LEU A 157 10.46 1.04 1.69
N ALA A 158 9.73 1.84 2.45
CA ALA A 158 10.15 2.21 3.81
C ALA A 158 10.10 0.99 4.75
N TRP A 159 9.11 0.13 4.59
CA TRP A 159 9.06 -1.14 5.33
C TRP A 159 10.14 -2.12 4.88
N VAL A 160 10.53 -2.15 3.60
CA VAL A 160 11.71 -2.92 3.15
C VAL A 160 12.96 -2.47 3.91
N VAL A 161 13.21 -1.14 3.97
CA VAL A 161 14.35 -0.57 4.69
C VAL A 161 14.28 -0.89 6.19
N ARG A 162 13.11 -0.73 6.83
CA ARG A 162 12.91 -1.08 8.26
C ARG A 162 13.07 -2.58 8.52
N GLY A 163 12.77 -3.42 7.53
CA GLY A 163 13.04 -4.86 7.57
C GLY A 163 14.52 -5.22 7.46
N GLY A 164 15.39 -4.22 7.22
CA GLY A 164 16.83 -4.39 7.11
C GLY A 164 17.31 -4.73 5.69
N ALA A 165 16.46 -4.61 4.67
CA ALA A 165 16.80 -4.92 3.29
C ALA A 165 17.02 -3.65 2.45
N ASP A 166 17.84 -3.77 1.40
CA ASP A 166 18.01 -2.73 0.38
C ASP A 166 16.88 -2.89 -0.66
N PRO A 167 16.05 -1.86 -0.93
CA PRO A 167 14.98 -1.95 -1.93
C PRO A 167 15.47 -2.07 -3.37
N LEU A 168 16.68 -1.62 -3.70
CA LEU A 168 17.17 -1.58 -5.08
C LEU A 168 17.25 -2.97 -5.74
N PRO A 169 17.87 -4.01 -5.13
CA PRO A 169 17.86 -5.36 -5.69
C PRO A 169 16.44 -5.93 -5.89
N TRP A 170 15.50 -5.58 -5.02
CA TRP A 170 14.11 -6.02 -5.12
C TRP A 170 13.39 -5.38 -6.31
N ILE A 171 13.62 -4.09 -6.56
CA ILE A 171 13.10 -3.40 -7.74
C ILE A 171 13.67 -4.01 -9.02
N GLU A 172 14.98 -4.25 -9.08
CA GLU A 172 15.62 -4.90 -10.25
C GLU A 172 15.07 -6.32 -10.50
N LYS A 173 14.89 -7.12 -9.45
CA LYS A 173 14.41 -8.51 -9.57
C LYS A 173 12.92 -8.60 -9.88
N HIS A 174 12.10 -7.74 -9.29
CA HIS A 174 10.64 -7.88 -9.28
C HIS A 174 9.89 -6.70 -9.91
N GLY A 175 10.57 -5.76 -10.57
CA GLY A 175 9.96 -4.54 -11.10
C GLY A 175 8.70 -4.76 -11.92
N LYS A 176 8.65 -5.80 -12.76
CA LYS A 176 7.47 -6.15 -13.57
C LYS A 176 6.24 -6.54 -12.73
N ARG A 177 6.43 -6.89 -11.47
CA ARG A 177 5.37 -7.26 -10.53
C ARG A 177 4.96 -6.12 -9.62
N ILE A 178 5.80 -5.09 -9.48
CA ILE A 178 5.48 -3.90 -8.67
C ILE A 178 4.47 -3.06 -9.44
N VAL A 179 3.21 -3.15 -9.05
CA VAL A 179 2.06 -2.49 -9.72
C VAL A 179 1.58 -1.25 -8.97
N ALA A 180 1.89 -1.16 -7.68
CA ALA A 180 1.66 -0.01 -6.80
C ALA A 180 2.85 0.15 -5.85
N VAL A 181 3.03 1.34 -5.32
CA VAL A 181 4.11 1.67 -4.38
C VAL A 181 3.56 2.57 -3.28
N HIS A 182 3.81 2.20 -2.02
CA HIS A 182 3.66 3.11 -0.91
C HIS A 182 4.87 4.04 -0.83
N VAL A 183 4.60 5.32 -0.98
CA VAL A 183 5.57 6.41 -0.90
C VAL A 183 5.55 6.91 0.54
N LYS A 184 6.44 6.36 1.35
CA LYS A 184 6.52 6.52 2.80
C LYS A 184 7.96 6.85 3.19
N ASP A 185 8.18 7.74 4.16
CA ASP A 185 9.52 8.19 4.50
C ASP A 185 9.85 7.94 5.97
N ILE A 186 11.13 7.70 6.23
CA ILE A 186 11.67 7.39 7.54
C ILE A 186 12.35 8.64 8.09
N ALA A 187 12.00 9.06 9.29
CA ALA A 187 12.64 10.17 9.96
C ALA A 187 14.12 9.89 10.23
N LYS A 188 14.92 10.95 10.38
CA LYS A 188 16.30 10.80 10.82
C LYS A 188 16.36 10.24 12.25
N PRO A 189 17.46 9.56 12.60
CA PRO A 189 17.62 9.03 13.95
C PRO A 189 17.35 10.10 15.04
N GLY A 190 16.42 9.80 15.95
CA GLY A 190 16.03 10.69 17.03
C GLY A 190 14.93 11.72 16.69
N GLU A 191 14.50 11.81 15.42
CA GLU A 191 13.37 12.64 14.98
C GLU A 191 12.08 11.82 14.85
N GLY A 192 10.91 12.47 14.86
CA GLY A 192 9.60 11.89 14.61
C GLY A 192 9.19 10.78 15.59
N LEU A 193 9.66 10.82 16.83
CA LEU A 193 9.39 9.78 17.84
C LEU A 193 7.91 9.68 18.20
N ASP A 194 7.19 10.78 18.15
CA ASP A 194 5.74 10.88 18.36
C ASP A 194 4.94 10.40 17.14
N GLU A 195 5.61 10.15 16.02
CA GLU A 195 5.07 9.63 14.77
C GLU A 195 5.72 8.27 14.42
N ASP A 196 6.13 7.48 15.40
CA ASP A 196 6.75 6.16 15.25
C ASP A 196 8.03 6.16 14.38
N GLY A 197 8.74 7.29 14.34
CA GLY A 197 9.93 7.48 13.52
C GLY A 197 9.65 7.60 12.02
N TRP A 198 8.42 7.92 11.64
CA TRP A 198 8.08 8.26 10.26
C TRP A 198 8.30 9.76 9.98
N SER A 199 8.34 10.12 8.71
CA SER A 199 8.47 11.50 8.25
C SER A 199 7.51 11.78 7.09
N ASP A 200 7.24 13.07 6.88
CA ASP A 200 6.58 13.49 5.64
C ASP A 200 7.49 13.15 4.45
N VAL A 201 6.91 12.70 3.35
CA VAL A 201 7.67 12.28 2.15
C VAL A 201 8.59 13.39 1.64
N GLY A 202 9.86 13.06 1.42
CA GLY A 202 10.90 14.00 0.99
C GLY A 202 11.52 14.81 2.12
N HIS A 203 11.15 14.54 3.37
CA HIS A 203 11.70 15.18 4.57
C HIS A 203 12.41 14.20 5.50
N GLY A 204 12.42 12.92 5.14
CA GLY A 204 13.10 11.85 5.85
C GLY A 204 14.46 11.50 5.25
N THR A 205 14.74 10.19 5.22
CA THR A 205 16.05 9.65 4.83
C THR A 205 16.03 8.92 3.48
N ILE A 206 14.84 8.69 2.89
CA ILE A 206 14.69 7.95 1.63
C ILE A 206 14.86 8.90 0.44
N ASP A 207 15.72 8.55 -0.53
CA ASP A 207 15.86 9.28 -1.80
C ASP A 207 14.68 9.02 -2.72
N TRP A 208 13.53 9.65 -2.42
CA TRP A 208 12.32 9.49 -3.24
C TRP A 208 12.46 10.04 -4.65
N ALA A 209 13.28 11.08 -4.88
CA ALA A 209 13.49 11.62 -6.22
C ALA A 209 14.16 10.57 -7.13
N GLY A 210 15.23 9.92 -6.64
CA GLY A 210 15.90 8.84 -7.34
C GLY A 210 15.02 7.60 -7.52
N LEU A 211 14.33 7.18 -6.44
CA LEU A 211 13.49 5.98 -6.46
C LEU A 211 12.27 6.11 -7.39
N ILE A 212 11.58 7.24 -7.41
CA ILE A 212 10.45 7.47 -8.34
C ILE A 212 10.92 7.37 -9.78
N LYS A 213 12.07 7.96 -10.12
CA LYS A 213 12.68 7.85 -11.46
C LYS A 213 13.01 6.40 -11.82
N LEU A 214 13.59 5.66 -10.87
CA LEU A 214 13.93 4.24 -11.05
C LEU A 214 12.68 3.38 -11.25
N LEU A 215 11.67 3.53 -10.38
CA LEU A 215 10.41 2.79 -10.45
C LEU A 215 9.69 3.03 -11.77
N ARG A 216 9.66 4.28 -12.25
CA ARG A 216 9.09 4.61 -13.57
C ARG A 216 9.82 3.91 -14.73
N ALA A 217 11.12 3.75 -14.61
CA ALA A 217 11.93 3.12 -15.66
C ALA A 217 11.91 1.57 -15.62
N LYS A 218 11.78 0.99 -14.42
CA LYS A 218 12.04 -0.43 -14.19
C LYS A 218 10.82 -1.23 -13.72
N SER A 219 9.72 -0.58 -13.32
CA SER A 219 8.56 -1.27 -12.75
C SER A 219 7.29 -1.11 -13.59
N ALA A 220 6.27 -1.91 -13.25
CA ALA A 220 4.92 -1.80 -13.80
C ALA A 220 4.02 -0.88 -12.95
N THR A 221 4.60 -0.06 -12.05
CA THR A 221 3.89 0.79 -11.10
C THR A 221 2.96 1.78 -11.81
N LYS A 222 1.68 1.69 -11.48
CA LYS A 222 0.63 2.61 -11.93
C LYS A 222 0.21 3.59 -10.83
N TYR A 223 0.35 3.19 -9.57
CA TYR A 223 -0.15 3.90 -8.40
C TYR A 223 0.99 4.21 -7.45
N PHE A 224 1.18 5.50 -7.17
CA PHE A 224 2.11 6.00 -6.15
C PHE A 224 1.26 6.58 -5.04
N VAL A 225 1.27 5.91 -3.89
CA VAL A 225 0.36 6.15 -2.77
C VAL A 225 1.15 6.70 -1.59
N MET A 226 0.91 7.97 -1.22
CA MET A 226 1.51 8.55 -0.01
C MET A 226 0.89 7.92 1.21
N GLU A 227 1.75 7.46 2.12
CA GLU A 227 1.31 6.86 3.36
C GLU A 227 2.26 7.18 4.52
N GLN A 228 1.66 7.29 5.71
CA GLN A 228 2.34 7.29 6.99
C GLN A 228 1.43 6.63 8.03
N ASP A 229 1.98 5.77 8.89
CA ASP A 229 1.15 5.00 9.82
C ASP A 229 0.57 5.83 10.98
N ASN A 230 1.27 6.86 11.43
CA ASN A 230 0.89 7.60 12.63
C ASN A 230 1.23 9.10 12.56
N PRO A 231 0.70 9.85 11.57
CA PRO A 231 0.92 11.29 11.52
C PRO A 231 0.20 11.98 12.69
N ASN A 232 0.86 12.92 13.33
CA ASN A 232 0.25 13.75 14.36
C ASN A 232 -0.52 14.97 13.78
N ASP A 233 -0.29 15.29 12.48
CA ASP A 233 -0.98 16.33 11.72
C ASP A 233 -1.16 15.84 10.27
N ILE A 234 -2.37 15.45 9.92
CA ILE A 234 -2.69 14.87 8.61
C ILE A 234 -2.60 15.90 7.47
N GLU A 235 -2.96 17.16 7.73
CA GLU A 235 -2.88 18.20 6.71
C GLU A 235 -1.42 18.56 6.40
N ARG A 236 -0.57 18.67 7.43
CA ARG A 236 0.87 18.87 7.28
C ARG A 236 1.47 17.73 6.44
N PHE A 237 1.20 16.46 6.85
CA PHE A 237 1.71 15.29 6.16
C PHE A 237 1.29 15.29 4.69
N ALA A 238 -0.01 15.42 4.41
CA ALA A 238 -0.53 15.41 3.05
C ALA A 238 0.05 16.55 2.20
N ARG A 239 0.11 17.78 2.73
CA ARG A 239 0.60 18.95 2.01
C ARG A 239 2.09 18.88 1.71
N ARG A 240 2.91 18.50 2.68
CA ARG A 240 4.36 18.43 2.49
C ARG A 240 4.74 17.28 1.56
N SER A 241 4.12 16.12 1.72
CA SER A 241 4.38 14.94 0.89
C SER A 241 4.06 15.20 -0.57
N ILE A 242 2.88 15.73 -0.89
CA ILE A 242 2.53 16.00 -2.30
C ILE A 242 3.36 17.14 -2.90
N ALA A 243 3.76 18.14 -2.11
CA ALA A 243 4.65 19.20 -2.58
C ALA A 243 6.02 18.65 -2.97
N SER A 244 6.60 17.77 -2.15
CA SER A 244 7.88 17.12 -2.44
C SER A 244 7.83 16.34 -3.74
N VAL A 245 6.87 15.42 -3.90
CA VAL A 245 6.83 14.55 -5.10
C VAL A 245 6.44 15.28 -6.39
N LYS A 246 5.77 16.43 -6.30
CA LYS A 246 5.52 17.30 -7.46
C LYS A 246 6.78 18.04 -7.96
N SER A 247 7.82 18.09 -7.14
CA SER A 247 9.11 18.71 -7.50
C SER A 247 10.10 17.73 -8.15
N TYR A 248 9.79 16.40 -8.21
CA TYR A 248 10.65 15.33 -8.70
C TYR A 248 10.50 15.04 -10.23
#